data_f6cb406e9d22a4a505f89880871771e5
#
_entry.id   f6cb406e9d22a4a505f89880871771e5
#
_cell.length_a   1.000
_cell.length_b   1.000
_cell.length_c   1.000
_cell.angle_alpha   90.00
_cell.angle_beta   90.00
_cell.angle_gamma   90.00
#
_symmetry.space_group_name_H-M   'P 1'
#
loop_
_entity.id
_entity.type
_entity.pdbx_description
1 polymer ?
#
loop_
_entity_poly.entity_id
_entity_poly.type
_entity_poly.pdbx_seq_one_letter_code
_entity_poly.pdbx_strand_id
1 'polypeptide(L)' 'MTSPIEQPAPDDIRTLLKRHSITRERAATLLHVSLRTMHNWLAPVDTANHRAMPLAAWELLLIKLGERDVDKWIQ' A
#
# COMPACT_ATOMS: atom_id res chain seq x y z
N MET A 1 7.00 16.67 16.11
CA MET A 1 5.72 16.07 15.77
C MET A 1 5.79 15.41 14.40
N THR A 2 5.39 14.17 14.32
CA THR A 2 5.41 13.46 13.07
C THR A 2 4.20 13.86 12.22
N SER A 3 4.42 14.02 10.93
CA SER A 3 3.32 14.26 10.01
C SER A 3 2.38 13.06 10.00
N PRO A 4 1.07 13.27 9.87
CA PRO A 4 0.17 12.16 9.72
C PRO A 4 0.50 11.38 8.46
N ILE A 5 0.30 10.08 8.50
CA ILE A 5 0.47 9.24 7.33
C ILE A 5 -0.71 9.48 6.41
N GLU A 6 -0.43 9.77 5.18
CA GLU A 6 -1.46 10.02 4.18
C GLU A 6 -1.66 8.79 3.30
N GLN A 7 -2.85 8.70 2.71
CA GLN A 7 -3.11 7.67 1.72
C GLN A 7 -2.10 7.80 0.57
N PRO A 8 -1.54 6.70 0.09
CA PRO A 8 -0.54 6.76 -0.97
C PRO A 8 -1.19 7.03 -2.32
N ALA A 9 -0.46 7.72 -3.18
CA ALA A 9 -0.81 7.78 -4.59
C ALA A 9 -0.39 6.46 -5.26
N PRO A 10 -0.96 6.13 -6.44
CA PRO A 10 -0.55 4.90 -7.13
C PRO A 10 0.96 4.78 -7.34
N ASP A 11 1.64 5.90 -7.62
CA ASP A 11 3.09 5.87 -7.82
C ASP A 11 3.84 5.51 -6.54
N ASP A 12 3.33 5.92 -5.39
CA ASP A 12 3.94 5.56 -4.11
C ASP A 12 3.87 4.05 -3.89
N ILE A 13 2.74 3.45 -4.25
CA ILE A 13 2.56 2.00 -4.12
C ILE A 13 3.50 1.28 -5.07
N ARG A 14 3.57 1.72 -6.33
CA ARG A 14 4.47 1.12 -7.32
C ARG A 14 5.92 1.18 -6.88
N THR A 15 6.33 2.33 -6.36
CA THR A 15 7.70 2.52 -5.89
C THR A 15 8.03 1.56 -4.76
N LEU A 16 7.10 1.38 -3.82
CA LEU A 16 7.30 0.46 -2.71
C LEU A 16 7.44 -0.98 -3.20
N LEU A 17 6.55 -1.43 -4.09
CA LEU A 17 6.60 -2.78 -4.63
C LEU A 17 7.91 -3.02 -5.38
N LYS A 18 8.34 -2.04 -6.15
CA LYS A 18 9.59 -2.14 -6.91
C LYS A 18 10.80 -2.20 -6.00
N ARG A 19 10.80 -1.38 -4.95
CA ARG A 19 11.90 -1.36 -3.96
C ARG A 19 12.08 -2.73 -3.31
N HIS A 20 11.00 -3.43 -3.05
CA HIS A 20 11.03 -4.74 -2.40
C HIS A 20 10.98 -5.90 -3.39
N SER A 21 10.97 -5.60 -4.69
CA SER A 21 10.96 -6.61 -5.76
C SER A 21 9.81 -7.61 -5.61
N ILE A 22 8.63 -7.11 -5.24
CA ILE A 22 7.45 -7.96 -5.11
C ILE A 22 6.42 -7.63 -6.19
N THR A 23 5.65 -8.64 -6.55
CA THR A 23 4.60 -8.49 -7.56
C THR A 23 3.32 -7.94 -6.94
N ARG A 24 2.39 -7.49 -7.78
CA ARG A 24 1.07 -7.09 -7.34
C ARG A 24 0.33 -8.23 -6.66
N GLU A 25 0.46 -9.44 -7.21
CA GLU A 25 -0.15 -10.64 -6.64
C GLU A 25 0.37 -10.90 -5.23
N ARG A 26 1.68 -10.78 -5.05
CA ARG A 26 2.26 -10.97 -3.72
C ARG A 26 1.77 -9.92 -2.74
N ALA A 27 1.72 -8.66 -3.16
CA ALA A 27 1.22 -7.59 -2.33
C ALA A 27 -0.24 -7.82 -1.95
N ALA A 28 -1.07 -8.23 -2.91
CA ALA A 28 -2.46 -8.55 -2.64
C ALA A 28 -2.59 -9.67 -1.60
N THR A 29 -1.76 -10.70 -1.72
CA THR A 29 -1.75 -11.81 -0.77
C THR A 29 -1.35 -11.33 0.63
N LEU A 30 -0.34 -10.47 0.72
CA LEU A 30 0.11 -9.94 2.00
C LEU A 30 -0.98 -9.12 2.68
N LEU A 31 -1.81 -8.45 1.90
CA LEU A 31 -2.87 -7.59 2.42
C LEU A 31 -4.22 -8.30 2.52
N HIS A 32 -4.29 -9.57 2.13
CA HIS A 32 -5.53 -10.35 2.16
C HIS A 32 -6.64 -9.74 1.30
N VAL A 33 -6.25 -9.16 0.16
CA VAL A 33 -7.20 -8.59 -0.80
C VAL A 33 -7.05 -9.28 -2.14
N SER A 34 -8.05 -9.10 -3.00
CA SER A 34 -8.00 -9.67 -4.35
C SER A 34 -7.01 -8.89 -5.22
N LEU A 35 -6.51 -9.56 -6.27
CA LEU A 35 -5.65 -8.89 -7.24
C LEU A 35 -6.39 -7.74 -7.91
N ARG A 36 -7.69 -7.87 -8.13
CA ARG A 36 -8.50 -6.80 -8.71
C ARG A 36 -8.48 -5.56 -7.82
N THR A 37 -8.63 -5.74 -6.52
CA THR A 37 -8.55 -4.62 -5.58
C THR A 37 -7.19 -3.94 -5.68
N MET A 38 -6.12 -4.73 -5.74
CA MET A 38 -4.78 -4.18 -5.88
C MET A 38 -4.62 -3.39 -7.18
N HIS A 39 -5.16 -3.91 -8.28
CA HIS A 39 -5.13 -3.21 -9.56
C HIS A 39 -5.87 -1.87 -9.49
N ASN A 40 -7.01 -1.84 -8.80
CA ASN A 40 -7.78 -0.61 -8.65
C ASN A 40 -7.01 0.46 -7.88
N TRP A 41 -6.26 0.04 -6.87
CA TRP A 41 -5.42 0.97 -6.11
C TRP A 41 -4.25 1.48 -6.93
N LEU A 42 -3.78 0.70 -7.89
CA LEU A 42 -2.65 1.07 -8.76
C LEU A 42 -3.09 1.77 -10.04
N ALA A 43 -4.40 1.81 -10.32
CA ALA A 43 -4.91 2.47 -11.52
C ALA A 43 -4.65 3.98 -11.43
N PRO A 44 -4.41 4.65 -12.58
CA PRO A 44 -4.23 6.10 -12.59
C PRO A 44 -5.43 6.81 -11.98
N VAL A 45 -5.17 7.90 -11.23
CA VAL A 45 -6.19 8.59 -10.45
C VAL A 45 -7.32 9.17 -11.31
N ASP A 46 -7.06 9.41 -12.58
CA ASP A 46 -8.04 9.97 -13.50
C ASP A 46 -8.86 8.92 -14.24
N THR A 47 -8.74 7.66 -13.86
CA THR A 47 -9.52 6.57 -14.49
C THR A 47 -10.69 6.17 -13.62
N ALA A 48 -11.72 5.62 -14.26
CA ALA A 48 -12.94 5.19 -13.57
C ALA A 48 -12.68 4.03 -12.59
N ASN A 49 -11.66 3.23 -12.85
CA ASN A 49 -11.36 2.07 -12.01
C ASN A 49 -10.55 2.40 -10.77
N HIS A 50 -9.99 3.61 -10.71
CA HIS A 50 -9.15 3.99 -9.58
C HIS A 50 -9.94 3.98 -8.28
N ARG A 51 -9.32 3.44 -7.24
CA ARG A 51 -9.80 3.54 -5.86
C ARG A 51 -8.61 3.89 -4.99
N ALA A 52 -8.81 4.81 -4.05
CA ALA A 52 -7.77 5.17 -3.12
C ALA A 52 -7.48 4.00 -2.18
N MET A 53 -6.20 3.69 -1.99
CA MET A 53 -5.81 2.65 -1.05
C MET A 53 -6.12 3.13 0.37
N PRO A 54 -6.87 2.34 1.14
CA PRO A 54 -7.13 2.73 2.54
C PRO A 54 -5.82 2.87 3.32
N LEU A 55 -5.79 3.84 4.21
CA LEU A 55 -4.59 4.08 5.02
C LEU A 55 -4.18 2.83 5.81
N ALA A 56 -5.16 2.10 6.35
CA ALA A 56 -4.87 0.89 7.11
C ALA A 56 -4.16 -0.17 6.24
N ALA A 57 -4.56 -0.30 4.98
CA ALA A 57 -3.91 -1.24 4.08
C ALA A 57 -2.48 -0.80 3.76
N TRP A 58 -2.27 0.48 3.56
CA TRP A 58 -0.94 1.04 3.32
C TRP A 58 -0.02 0.80 4.52
N GLU A 59 -0.51 1.09 5.71
CA GLU A 59 0.27 0.86 6.92
C GLU A 59 0.62 -0.61 7.10
N LEU A 60 -0.35 -1.50 6.86
CA LEU A 60 -0.10 -2.93 6.97
C LEU A 60 0.97 -3.39 5.97
N LEU A 61 0.91 -2.89 4.75
CA LEU A 61 1.90 -3.23 3.74
C LEU A 61 3.30 -2.76 4.15
N LEU A 62 3.40 -1.52 4.65
CA LEU A 62 4.67 -0.99 5.13
C LEU A 62 5.25 -1.84 6.27
N ILE A 63 4.39 -2.25 7.20
CA ILE A 63 4.82 -3.09 8.33
C ILE A 63 5.31 -4.45 7.82
N LYS A 64 4.54 -5.09 6.94
CA LYS A 64 4.90 -6.43 6.43
C LYS A 64 6.15 -6.42 5.57
N LEU A 65 6.45 -5.29 4.93
CA LEU A 65 7.67 -5.15 4.15
C LEU A 65 8.85 -4.62 4.96
N GLY A 66 8.68 -4.41 6.26
CA GLY A 66 9.75 -3.96 7.14
C GLY A 66 10.09 -2.48 7.06
N GLU A 67 9.23 -1.68 6.42
CA GLU A 67 9.44 -0.23 6.33
C GLU A 67 9.00 0.50 7.59
N ARG A 68 8.17 -0.16 8.41
CA ARG A 68 7.70 0.39 9.66
C ARG A 68 7.73 -0.66 10.75
N ASP A 69 7.95 -0.18 11.96
CA ASP A 69 7.99 -1.02 13.15
C ASP A 69 6.66 -0.87 13.89
N VAL A 70 5.93 -1.98 14.01
CA VAL A 70 4.63 -1.97 14.67
C VAL A 70 4.72 -1.55 16.12
N ASP A 71 5.83 -1.82 16.80
CA ASP A 71 6.00 -1.46 18.20
C ASP A 71 5.97 0.04 18.42
N LYS A 72 6.41 0.81 17.43
CA LYS A 72 6.40 2.26 17.53
C LYS A 72 5.01 2.85 17.43
N TRP A 73 4.06 2.06 17.00
CA TRP A 73 2.69 2.52 16.77
C TRP A 73 1.77 2.23 17.94
N ILE A 74 2.16 1.27 18.76
CA ILE A 74 1.33 0.80 19.88
C ILE A 74 1.57 1.64 21.12
N GLN A 75 2.64 2.33 21.18
CA GLN A 75 3.02 3.13 22.37
C GLN A 75 2.16 4.37 22.55
#